data_fb853c31d959b20c11a2e9fefabe7541
#
_entry.id   fb853c31d959b20c11a2e9fefabe7541
#
_cell.length_a   1.000
_cell.length_b   1.000
_cell.length_c   1.000
_cell.angle_alpha   90.00
_cell.angle_beta   90.00
_cell.angle_gamma   90.00
#
_symmetry.space_group_name_H-M   'P 1'
#
loop_
_entity.id
_entity.type
_entity.pdbx_description
1 polymer ?
#
loop_
_entity_poly.entity_id
_entity_poly.type
_entity_poly.pdbx_seq_one_letter_code
_entity_poly.pdbx_strand_id
1 'polypeptide(L)'
;MGLFDFFSKPKKETLDKGLEKTKTSFLSKVARTIVGKSKVDEEVLDELEEVLISSDVGVETTLKIIDKIESRVKKDKVLGTEELQNILKEEIAKLLEENNTENNSTSHFDENNEPYVIMVVGVNGVGKTTTIGKLAHQFKAAGKKVVLGASDTFTAAAVDQLIIRSERVGVPIIQQGMGADPASVAFDTLQSAKAQNADVVIIDTAGRLHNKVNLMNELSKIKNVMKKVIPNAPHEILLVIDGSTGQNAFEQAKQFSQATDINALAVTKLDGTAKGGVIIGIS
;
A
#
# COMPACT_ATOMS: atom_id res chain seq x y z
N MET A 1 17.49 -8.43 3.02
CA MET A 1 16.42 -9.04 2.19
C MET A 1 15.11 -8.38 2.58
N GLY A 2 14.57 -7.50 1.74
CA GLY A 2 13.33 -6.79 2.05
C GLY A 2 12.11 -7.70 2.00
N LEU A 3 10.98 -7.24 2.56
CA LEU A 3 9.70 -7.95 2.53
C LEU A 3 9.34 -8.41 1.12
N PHE A 4 9.65 -7.60 0.11
CA PHE A 4 9.36 -7.87 -1.31
C PHE A 4 10.27 -8.91 -1.95
N ASP A 5 11.46 -9.18 -1.40
CA ASP A 5 12.35 -10.25 -1.88
C ASP A 5 11.82 -11.65 -1.52
N PHE A 6 10.96 -11.73 -0.50
CA PHE A 6 10.27 -12.96 -0.13
C PHE A 6 9.13 -13.33 -1.08
N PHE A 7 8.52 -12.32 -1.69
CA PHE A 7 7.48 -12.56 -2.66
C PHE A 7 8.15 -12.89 -3.99
N SER A 8 8.25 -14.19 -4.30
CA SER A 8 8.69 -14.66 -5.61
C SER A 8 8.09 -13.75 -6.68
N LYS A 9 8.91 -13.23 -7.59
CA LYS A 9 8.53 -12.34 -8.69
C LYS A 9 7.13 -12.71 -9.16
N PRO A 10 6.12 -11.83 -8.98
CA PRO A 10 4.79 -12.10 -9.48
C PRO A 10 4.97 -12.47 -10.94
N LYS A 11 4.36 -13.55 -11.39
CA LYS A 11 4.46 -13.91 -12.81
C LYS A 11 3.96 -12.68 -13.54
N LYS A 12 4.80 -12.05 -14.34
CA LYS A 12 4.51 -10.82 -15.09
C LYS A 12 3.14 -10.91 -15.78
N GLU A 13 2.82 -12.08 -16.31
CA GLU A 13 1.52 -12.40 -16.92
C GLU A 13 0.31 -12.25 -15.98
N THR A 14 0.45 -12.63 -14.70
CA THR A 14 -0.64 -12.52 -13.73
C THR A 14 -0.88 -11.06 -13.35
N LEU A 15 0.19 -10.28 -13.20
CA LEU A 15 0.11 -8.85 -12.95
C LEU A 15 -0.47 -8.11 -14.16
N ASP A 16 -0.03 -8.43 -15.36
CA ASP A 16 -0.52 -7.83 -16.60
C ASP A 16 -2.02 -8.08 -16.80
N LYS A 17 -2.51 -9.31 -16.55
CA LYS A 17 -3.95 -9.61 -16.57
C LYS A 17 -4.73 -8.84 -15.50
N GLY A 18 -4.19 -8.76 -14.27
CA GLY A 18 -4.84 -8.04 -13.18
C GLY A 18 -4.95 -6.54 -13.43
N LEU A 19 -3.98 -5.96 -14.14
CA LEU A 19 -3.94 -4.52 -14.44
C LEU A 19 -4.47 -4.16 -15.83
N GLU A 20 -5.00 -5.09 -16.60
CA GLU A 20 -5.41 -4.89 -18.00
C GLU A 20 -6.39 -3.73 -18.16
N LYS A 21 -7.43 -3.66 -17.32
CA LYS A 21 -8.43 -2.58 -17.36
C LYS A 21 -7.79 -1.21 -17.04
N THR A 22 -6.97 -1.14 -16.01
CA THR A 22 -6.28 0.09 -15.60
C THR A 22 -5.31 0.55 -16.69
N LYS A 23 -4.48 -0.36 -17.22
CA LYS A 23 -3.54 -0.10 -18.32
C LYS A 23 -4.27 0.38 -19.57
N THR A 24 -5.29 -0.36 -20.02
CA THR A 24 -6.02 -0.06 -21.25
C THR A 24 -6.73 1.29 -21.14
N SER A 25 -7.37 1.59 -20.01
CA SER A 25 -8.05 2.86 -19.81
C SER A 25 -7.06 4.04 -19.81
N PHE A 26 -5.99 3.96 -19.02
CA PHE A 26 -5.00 5.03 -18.92
C PHE A 26 -4.24 5.23 -20.23
N LEU A 27 -3.65 4.17 -20.78
CA LEU A 27 -2.87 4.25 -22.02
C LEU A 27 -3.72 4.65 -23.23
N SER A 28 -4.99 4.22 -23.29
CA SER A 28 -5.88 4.63 -24.40
C SER A 28 -6.25 6.10 -24.33
N LYS A 29 -6.42 6.68 -23.15
CA LYS A 29 -6.64 8.10 -22.97
C LYS A 29 -5.40 8.90 -23.42
N VAL A 30 -4.22 8.54 -22.90
CA VAL A 30 -2.95 9.16 -23.31
C VAL A 30 -2.72 9.03 -24.81
N ALA A 31 -2.94 7.84 -25.39
CA ALA A 31 -2.77 7.64 -26.83
C ALA A 31 -3.72 8.51 -27.66
N ARG A 32 -4.99 8.66 -27.26
CA ARG A 32 -5.95 9.51 -27.97
C ARG A 32 -5.55 10.98 -28.00
N THR A 33 -4.97 11.46 -26.91
CA THR A 33 -4.48 12.84 -26.79
C THR A 33 -3.34 13.12 -27.77
N ILE A 34 -2.52 12.10 -28.03
CA ILE A 34 -1.29 12.23 -28.80
C ILE A 34 -1.50 11.87 -30.29
N VAL A 35 -2.48 11.02 -30.62
CA VAL A 35 -2.72 10.55 -31.99
C VAL A 35 -3.11 11.72 -32.91
N GLY A 36 -2.38 11.81 -34.04
CA GLY A 36 -2.64 12.83 -35.08
C GLY A 36 -1.91 14.16 -34.87
N LYS A 37 -1.22 14.36 -33.77
CA LYS A 37 -0.40 15.55 -33.53
C LYS A 37 1.04 15.30 -34.00
N SER A 38 1.59 16.25 -34.79
CA SER A 38 2.92 16.12 -35.40
C SER A 38 4.05 16.67 -34.54
N LYS A 39 3.72 17.41 -33.46
CA LYS A 39 4.68 18.04 -32.54
C LYS A 39 4.15 18.01 -31.13
N VAL A 40 5.07 18.03 -30.17
CA VAL A 40 4.77 18.22 -28.75
C VAL A 40 4.82 19.73 -28.48
N ASP A 41 3.67 20.36 -28.44
CA ASP A 41 3.46 21.75 -28.11
C ASP A 41 2.71 21.92 -26.78
N GLU A 42 2.46 23.17 -26.41
CA GLU A 42 1.78 23.49 -25.14
C GLU A 42 0.37 22.89 -25.09
N GLU A 43 -0.35 22.85 -26.21
CA GLU A 43 -1.68 22.26 -26.31
C GLU A 43 -1.66 20.74 -25.99
N VAL A 44 -0.63 20.02 -26.46
CA VAL A 44 -0.44 18.58 -26.16
C VAL A 44 -0.14 18.35 -24.69
N LEU A 45 0.64 19.23 -24.05
CA LEU A 45 0.96 19.14 -22.63
C LEU A 45 -0.27 19.43 -21.77
N ASP A 46 -1.08 20.43 -22.11
CA ASP A 46 -2.34 20.75 -21.43
C ASP A 46 -3.33 19.58 -21.51
N GLU A 47 -3.52 19.00 -22.69
CA GLU A 47 -4.37 17.82 -22.87
C GLU A 47 -3.83 16.60 -22.08
N LEU A 48 -2.52 16.43 -21.98
CA LEU A 48 -1.90 15.37 -21.18
C LEU A 48 -2.15 15.60 -19.68
N GLU A 49 -2.08 16.86 -19.23
CA GLU A 49 -2.42 17.26 -17.87
C GLU A 49 -3.87 16.88 -17.53
N GLU A 50 -4.82 17.23 -18.40
CA GLU A 50 -6.23 16.85 -18.22
C GLU A 50 -6.44 15.34 -18.14
N VAL A 51 -5.72 14.55 -18.96
CA VAL A 51 -5.78 13.09 -18.95
C VAL A 51 -5.25 12.54 -17.63
N LEU A 52 -4.13 13.05 -17.12
CA LEU A 52 -3.56 12.61 -15.84
C LEU A 52 -4.51 12.93 -14.69
N ILE A 53 -5.06 14.14 -14.62
CA ILE A 53 -6.04 14.55 -13.60
C ILE A 53 -7.30 13.67 -13.68
N SER A 54 -7.86 13.49 -14.90
CA SER A 54 -9.06 12.66 -15.11
C SER A 54 -8.84 11.17 -14.82
N SER A 55 -7.58 10.75 -14.68
CA SER A 55 -7.17 9.39 -14.31
C SER A 55 -6.84 9.24 -12.83
N ASP A 56 -7.21 10.22 -12.01
CA ASP A 56 -7.01 10.27 -10.54
C ASP A 56 -5.53 10.32 -10.09
N VAL A 57 -4.60 10.81 -10.92
CA VAL A 57 -3.19 11.01 -10.53
C VAL A 57 -3.04 12.08 -9.44
N GLY A 58 -3.98 13.04 -9.39
CA GLY A 58 -3.94 14.18 -8.48
C GLY A 58 -3.21 15.39 -9.09
N VAL A 59 -3.68 16.59 -8.74
CA VAL A 59 -3.21 17.84 -9.38
C VAL A 59 -1.73 18.09 -9.12
N GLU A 60 -1.28 17.99 -7.86
CA GLU A 60 0.11 18.28 -7.50
C GLU A 60 1.10 17.35 -8.20
N THR A 61 0.79 16.04 -8.22
CA THR A 61 1.63 15.03 -8.88
C THR A 61 1.60 15.20 -10.40
N THR A 62 0.44 15.54 -10.97
CA THR A 62 0.30 15.82 -12.40
C THR A 62 1.18 16.99 -12.81
N LEU A 63 1.14 18.12 -12.11
CA LEU A 63 1.99 19.28 -12.40
C LEU A 63 3.48 18.92 -12.35
N LYS A 64 3.92 18.17 -11.33
CA LYS A 64 5.32 17.69 -11.25
C LYS A 64 5.72 16.84 -12.46
N ILE A 65 4.82 15.96 -12.93
CA ILE A 65 5.07 15.13 -14.11
C ILE A 65 5.15 15.99 -15.37
N ILE A 66 4.22 16.92 -15.58
CA ILE A 66 4.18 17.82 -16.75
C ILE A 66 5.44 18.70 -16.80
N ASP A 67 5.84 19.32 -15.68
CA ASP A 67 7.07 20.13 -15.61
C ASP A 67 8.32 19.34 -15.99
N LYS A 68 8.44 18.08 -15.50
CA LYS A 68 9.55 17.19 -15.87
C LYS A 68 9.52 16.82 -17.35
N ILE A 69 8.34 16.54 -17.91
CA ILE A 69 8.17 16.23 -19.34
C ILE A 69 8.54 17.45 -20.19
N GLU A 70 8.02 18.63 -19.86
CA GLU A 70 8.30 19.87 -20.57
C GLU A 70 9.81 20.18 -20.62
N SER A 71 10.48 20.02 -19.47
CA SER A 71 11.94 20.19 -19.36
C SER A 71 12.71 19.22 -20.26
N ARG A 72 12.27 17.95 -20.32
CA ARG A 72 12.89 16.94 -21.19
C ARG A 72 12.62 17.20 -22.66
N VAL A 73 11.38 17.53 -23.02
CA VAL A 73 11.00 17.87 -24.40
C VAL A 73 11.86 19.02 -24.95
N LYS A 74 12.07 20.07 -24.14
CA LYS A 74 12.94 21.20 -24.50
C LYS A 74 14.41 20.79 -24.64
N LYS A 75 14.92 19.96 -23.72
CA LYS A 75 16.31 19.53 -23.69
C LYS A 75 16.66 18.56 -24.81
N ASP A 76 15.83 17.54 -25.01
CA ASP A 76 16.09 16.42 -25.92
C ASP A 76 15.58 16.70 -27.33
N LYS A 77 14.95 17.87 -27.56
CA LYS A 77 14.35 18.30 -28.84
C LYS A 77 13.37 17.25 -29.38
N VAL A 78 12.55 16.70 -28.49
CA VAL A 78 11.56 15.65 -28.79
C VAL A 78 10.49 16.23 -29.72
N LEU A 79 10.33 15.64 -30.89
CA LEU A 79 9.38 16.07 -31.90
C LEU A 79 8.24 15.05 -32.09
N GLY A 80 8.42 13.81 -31.61
CA GLY A 80 7.52 12.69 -31.89
C GLY A 80 6.64 12.27 -30.70
N THR A 81 5.43 11.85 -31.00
CA THR A 81 4.44 11.40 -30.02
C THR A 81 4.78 10.07 -29.34
N GLU A 82 5.50 9.17 -30.03
CA GLU A 82 5.99 7.93 -29.43
C GLU A 82 7.07 8.18 -28.37
N GLU A 83 7.94 9.15 -28.62
CA GLU A 83 8.97 9.58 -27.67
C GLU A 83 8.32 10.18 -26.42
N LEU A 84 7.25 10.98 -26.56
CA LEU A 84 6.50 11.54 -25.45
C LEU A 84 5.91 10.46 -24.54
N GLN A 85 5.36 9.37 -25.11
CA GLN A 85 4.85 8.25 -24.31
C GLN A 85 5.96 7.55 -23.51
N ASN A 86 7.13 7.42 -24.10
CA ASN A 86 8.27 6.82 -23.42
C ASN A 86 8.78 7.72 -22.28
N ILE A 87 8.88 9.03 -22.53
CA ILE A 87 9.24 10.02 -21.51
C ILE A 87 8.24 9.98 -20.35
N LEU A 88 6.93 9.98 -20.63
CA LEU A 88 5.90 9.88 -19.60
C LEU A 88 6.07 8.62 -18.73
N LYS A 89 6.29 7.45 -19.36
CA LYS A 89 6.52 6.21 -18.62
C LYS A 89 7.77 6.27 -17.75
N GLU A 90 8.86 6.83 -18.27
CA GLU A 90 10.11 6.99 -17.55
C GLU A 90 9.99 7.95 -16.36
N GLU A 91 9.31 9.09 -16.56
CA GLU A 91 9.13 10.05 -15.47
C GLU A 91 8.20 9.53 -14.37
N ILE A 92 7.15 8.80 -14.73
CA ILE A 92 6.31 8.09 -13.73
C ILE A 92 7.14 7.04 -13.00
N ALA A 93 7.93 6.22 -13.70
CA ALA A 93 8.77 5.21 -13.07
C ALA A 93 9.79 5.82 -12.11
N LYS A 94 10.47 6.89 -12.53
CA LYS A 94 11.41 7.62 -11.66
C LYS A 94 10.73 8.20 -10.43
N LEU A 95 9.53 8.77 -10.58
CA LEU A 95 8.78 9.34 -9.47
C LEU A 95 8.43 8.26 -8.44
N LEU A 96 8.04 7.07 -8.90
CA LEU A 96 7.79 5.93 -8.04
C LEU A 96 9.07 5.39 -7.38
N GLU A 97 10.22 5.44 -8.08
CA GLU A 97 11.52 5.04 -7.54
C GLU A 97 12.10 6.07 -6.55
N GLU A 98 11.95 7.36 -6.81
CA GLU A 98 12.40 8.44 -5.90
C GLU A 98 11.77 8.33 -4.51
N ASN A 99 10.52 7.88 -4.45
CA ASN A 99 9.79 7.68 -3.19
C ASN A 99 10.05 6.31 -2.54
N ASN A 100 10.51 5.33 -3.30
CA ASN A 100 11.07 4.09 -2.80
C ASN A 100 12.50 4.33 -2.32
N THR A 101 12.67 5.11 -1.26
CA THR A 101 13.99 5.27 -0.66
C THR A 101 14.49 3.92 -0.19
N GLU A 102 15.60 3.45 -0.79
CA GLU A 102 16.30 2.21 -0.42
C GLU A 102 16.64 2.11 1.07
N ASN A 103 16.53 3.22 1.79
CA ASN A 103 16.80 3.31 3.22
C ASN A 103 15.72 2.70 4.13
N ASN A 104 14.52 2.38 3.63
CA ASN A 104 13.45 1.80 4.45
C ASN A 104 13.16 0.32 4.15
N SER A 105 13.73 -0.24 3.09
CA SER A 105 13.43 -1.62 2.68
C SER A 105 14.41 -2.68 3.22
N THR A 106 15.35 -2.30 4.05
CA THR A 106 16.11 -3.27 4.86
C THR A 106 15.35 -3.60 6.14
N SER A 107 14.10 -4.03 6.01
CA SER A 107 13.49 -4.84 7.05
C SER A 107 14.24 -6.17 7.07
N HIS A 108 15.40 -6.14 7.71
CA HIS A 108 16.10 -7.34 8.06
C HIS A 108 15.18 -8.13 9.01
N PHE A 109 14.82 -9.34 8.66
CA PHE A 109 14.46 -10.31 9.66
C PHE A 109 15.60 -10.30 10.65
N ASP A 110 15.34 -9.81 11.85
CA ASP A 110 16.38 -9.46 12.80
C ASP A 110 17.21 -10.72 13.12
N GLU A 111 18.53 -10.61 13.05
CA GLU A 111 19.47 -11.66 13.45
C GLU A 111 19.31 -12.01 14.93
N ASN A 112 18.61 -11.20 15.71
CA ASN A 112 18.34 -11.37 17.14
C ASN A 112 17.20 -12.33 17.50
N ASN A 113 16.63 -13.08 16.54
CA ASN A 113 15.47 -13.97 16.76
C ASN A 113 14.19 -13.26 17.26
N GLU A 114 14.04 -11.96 17.08
CA GLU A 114 12.79 -11.26 17.36
C GLU A 114 11.86 -11.30 16.14
N PRO A 115 10.54 -11.48 16.34
CA PRO A 115 9.61 -11.53 15.22
C PRO A 115 9.51 -10.20 14.49
N TYR A 116 9.47 -10.24 13.15
CA TYR A 116 9.16 -9.10 12.32
C TYR A 116 7.68 -8.70 12.48
N VAL A 117 7.42 -7.47 12.91
CA VAL A 117 6.07 -7.02 13.27
C VAL A 117 5.51 -6.07 12.21
N ILE A 118 4.38 -6.46 11.62
CA ILE A 118 3.63 -5.67 10.64
C ILE A 118 2.32 -5.20 11.29
N MET A 119 2.11 -3.89 11.37
CA MET A 119 0.85 -3.29 11.78
C MET A 119 0.06 -2.87 10.55
N VAL A 120 -1.13 -3.44 10.34
CA VAL A 120 -1.95 -3.18 9.16
C VAL A 120 -3.00 -2.14 9.47
N VAL A 121 -2.98 -1.02 8.75
CA VAL A 121 -3.87 0.14 8.93
C VAL A 121 -4.66 0.44 7.66
N GLY A 122 -5.74 1.21 7.77
CA GLY A 122 -6.59 1.60 6.65
C GLY A 122 -8.06 1.60 7.03
N VAL A 123 -8.92 2.25 6.25
CA VAL A 123 -10.36 2.36 6.57
C VAL A 123 -11.09 1.02 6.43
N ASN A 124 -12.32 0.96 6.94
CA ASN A 124 -13.14 -0.25 6.80
C ASN A 124 -13.50 -0.50 5.32
N GLY A 125 -13.53 -1.76 4.92
CA GLY A 125 -13.92 -2.18 3.56
C GLY A 125 -12.82 -2.10 2.50
N VAL A 126 -11.63 -1.55 2.80
CA VAL A 126 -10.52 -1.49 1.83
C VAL A 126 -9.84 -2.84 1.59
N GLY A 127 -10.11 -3.86 2.42
CA GLY A 127 -9.56 -5.19 2.25
C GLY A 127 -8.40 -5.54 3.19
N LYS A 128 -8.25 -4.88 4.34
CA LYS A 128 -7.21 -5.18 5.35
C LYS A 128 -7.15 -6.67 5.69
N THR A 129 -8.24 -7.24 6.19
CA THR A 129 -8.31 -8.64 6.60
C THR A 129 -7.99 -9.62 5.45
N THR A 130 -8.35 -9.25 4.21
CA THR A 130 -7.99 -10.04 3.02
C THR A 130 -6.50 -9.96 2.73
N THR A 131 -5.92 -8.79 2.84
CA THR A 131 -4.47 -8.57 2.65
C THR A 131 -3.68 -9.32 3.71
N ILE A 132 -4.09 -9.25 4.97
CA ILE A 132 -3.47 -10.00 6.09
C ILE A 132 -3.47 -11.51 5.80
N GLY A 133 -4.61 -12.06 5.38
CA GLY A 133 -4.70 -13.48 5.04
C GLY A 133 -3.77 -13.89 3.89
N LYS A 134 -3.63 -13.04 2.87
CA LYS A 134 -2.70 -13.28 1.75
C LYS A 134 -1.24 -13.22 2.20
N LEU A 135 -0.87 -12.21 2.98
CA LEU A 135 0.48 -12.06 3.53
C LEU A 135 0.84 -13.25 4.44
N ALA A 136 -0.05 -13.62 5.35
CA ALA A 136 0.15 -14.76 6.22
C ALA A 136 0.37 -16.07 5.44
N HIS A 137 -0.42 -16.27 4.36
CA HIS A 137 -0.23 -17.43 3.48
C HIS A 137 1.12 -17.41 2.78
N GLN A 138 1.56 -16.26 2.28
CA GLN A 138 2.83 -16.12 1.57
C GLN A 138 4.02 -16.37 2.51
N PHE A 139 4.02 -15.78 3.70
CA PHE A 139 5.06 -16.02 4.71
C PHE A 139 5.11 -17.49 5.13
N LYS A 140 3.95 -18.11 5.38
CA LYS A 140 3.88 -19.53 5.70
C LYS A 140 4.40 -20.41 4.57
N ALA A 141 4.04 -20.09 3.32
CA ALA A 141 4.54 -20.80 2.13
C ALA A 141 6.07 -20.66 1.97
N ALA A 142 6.65 -19.56 2.45
CA ALA A 142 8.09 -19.33 2.54
C ALA A 142 8.75 -20.01 3.77
N GLY A 143 8.02 -20.85 4.50
CA GLY A 143 8.53 -21.58 5.66
C GLY A 143 8.60 -20.77 6.97
N LYS A 144 8.00 -19.57 7.01
CA LYS A 144 8.00 -18.69 8.18
C LYS A 144 6.87 -19.04 9.15
N LYS A 145 7.16 -18.97 10.45
CA LYS A 145 6.16 -19.08 11.51
C LYS A 145 5.47 -17.72 11.68
N VAL A 146 4.16 -17.68 11.43
CA VAL A 146 3.35 -16.46 11.47
C VAL A 146 2.37 -16.51 12.63
N VAL A 147 2.20 -15.40 13.34
CA VAL A 147 1.16 -15.19 14.35
C VAL A 147 0.33 -13.98 13.96
N LEU A 148 -1.00 -14.08 14.04
CA LEU A 148 -1.93 -12.98 13.79
C LEU A 148 -2.46 -12.40 15.11
N GLY A 149 -2.70 -11.08 15.13
CA GLY A 149 -3.36 -10.38 16.23
C GLY A 149 -4.60 -9.64 15.75
N ALA A 150 -5.76 -9.91 16.37
CA ALA A 150 -7.05 -9.29 16.05
C ALA A 150 -7.29 -8.06 16.92
N SER A 151 -6.63 -6.94 16.61
CA SER A 151 -6.79 -5.69 17.36
C SER A 151 -7.95 -4.80 16.90
N ASP A 152 -8.75 -5.17 15.89
CA ASP A 152 -10.08 -4.56 15.65
C ASP A 152 -11.12 -5.22 16.57
N THR A 153 -11.08 -4.87 17.85
CA THR A 153 -11.94 -5.47 18.90
C THR A 153 -13.37 -4.93 18.87
N PHE A 154 -13.66 -3.93 18.05
CA PHE A 154 -14.97 -3.28 18.00
C PHE A 154 -15.91 -3.88 16.95
N THR A 155 -15.39 -4.64 16.01
CA THR A 155 -16.15 -5.17 14.89
C THR A 155 -16.13 -6.71 14.92
N ALA A 156 -17.20 -7.33 15.48
CA ALA A 156 -17.29 -8.80 15.57
C ALA A 156 -17.04 -9.48 14.21
N ALA A 157 -17.66 -8.98 13.16
CA ALA A 157 -17.50 -9.53 11.82
C ALA A 157 -16.04 -9.44 11.30
N ALA A 158 -15.25 -8.44 11.73
CA ALA A 158 -13.84 -8.34 11.34
C ALA A 158 -13.01 -9.41 12.05
N VAL A 159 -13.23 -9.60 13.35
CA VAL A 159 -12.57 -10.67 14.14
C VAL A 159 -12.91 -12.04 13.57
N ASP A 160 -14.20 -12.34 13.34
CA ASP A 160 -14.65 -13.63 12.79
C ASP A 160 -14.04 -13.89 11.40
N GLN A 161 -13.97 -12.88 10.53
CA GLN A 161 -13.32 -13.01 9.24
C GLN A 161 -11.82 -13.30 9.36
N LEU A 162 -11.15 -12.68 10.32
CA LEU A 162 -9.71 -12.94 10.54
C LEU A 162 -9.47 -14.35 11.08
N ILE A 163 -10.35 -14.83 11.97
CA ILE A 163 -10.32 -16.22 12.48
C ILE A 163 -10.47 -17.22 11.33
N ILE A 164 -11.51 -17.06 10.51
CA ILE A 164 -11.73 -17.95 9.34
C ILE A 164 -10.50 -17.97 8.41
N ARG A 165 -9.82 -16.82 8.24
CA ARG A 165 -8.60 -16.76 7.43
C ARG A 165 -7.41 -17.42 8.12
N SER A 166 -7.25 -17.22 9.42
CA SER A 166 -6.18 -17.86 10.20
C SER A 166 -6.28 -19.39 10.13
N GLU A 167 -7.50 -19.92 10.29
CA GLU A 167 -7.79 -21.35 10.15
C GLU A 167 -7.50 -21.87 8.74
N ARG A 168 -7.96 -21.14 7.70
CA ARG A 168 -7.72 -21.51 6.30
C ARG A 168 -6.24 -21.53 5.94
N VAL A 169 -5.47 -20.60 6.45
CA VAL A 169 -4.01 -20.55 6.27
C VAL A 169 -3.31 -21.53 7.24
N GLY A 170 -3.94 -21.86 8.37
CA GLY A 170 -3.37 -22.69 9.42
C GLY A 170 -2.26 -21.97 10.18
N VAL A 171 -2.52 -20.75 10.63
CA VAL A 171 -1.64 -19.94 11.47
C VAL A 171 -2.37 -19.56 12.76
N PRO A 172 -1.69 -19.47 13.92
CA PRO A 172 -2.32 -19.05 15.17
C PRO A 172 -2.78 -17.60 15.11
N ILE A 173 -3.88 -17.32 15.82
CA ILE A 173 -4.43 -15.98 16.03
C ILE A 173 -4.61 -15.71 17.52
N ILE A 174 -4.23 -14.52 17.95
CA ILE A 174 -4.47 -14.01 19.29
C ILE A 174 -5.60 -12.99 19.21
N GLN A 175 -6.60 -13.18 20.06
CA GLN A 175 -7.77 -12.32 20.18
C GLN A 175 -8.20 -12.22 21.63
N GLN A 176 -8.93 -11.17 21.94
CA GLN A 176 -9.64 -11.00 23.22
C GLN A 176 -11.14 -10.77 22.95
N GLY A 177 -11.93 -10.70 24.02
CA GLY A 177 -13.37 -10.44 23.90
C GLY A 177 -13.69 -9.12 23.23
N MET A 178 -14.92 -9.01 22.73
CA MET A 178 -15.43 -7.78 22.12
C MET A 178 -15.29 -6.59 23.08
N GLY A 179 -14.81 -5.45 22.54
CA GLY A 179 -14.57 -4.23 23.32
C GLY A 179 -13.32 -4.27 24.20
N ALA A 180 -12.49 -5.28 24.11
CA ALA A 180 -11.18 -5.30 24.74
C ALA A 180 -10.30 -4.16 24.21
N ASP A 181 -9.30 -3.76 24.98
CA ASP A 181 -8.35 -2.73 24.54
C ASP A 181 -7.49 -3.27 23.37
N PRO A 182 -7.54 -2.65 22.17
CA PRO A 182 -6.74 -3.05 21.03
C PRO A 182 -5.24 -3.16 21.32
N ALA A 183 -4.72 -2.29 22.19
CA ALA A 183 -3.32 -2.31 22.57
C ALA A 183 -2.97 -3.53 23.46
N SER A 184 -3.92 -4.03 24.27
CA SER A 184 -3.74 -5.26 25.04
C SER A 184 -3.65 -6.48 24.12
N VAL A 185 -4.48 -6.54 23.08
CA VAL A 185 -4.42 -7.62 22.07
C VAL A 185 -3.07 -7.61 21.36
N ALA A 186 -2.58 -6.43 20.96
CA ALA A 186 -1.26 -6.31 20.33
C ALA A 186 -0.14 -6.78 21.29
N PHE A 187 -0.20 -6.38 22.55
CA PHE A 187 0.75 -6.80 23.57
C PHE A 187 0.79 -8.32 23.72
N ASP A 188 -0.37 -8.95 23.94
CA ASP A 188 -0.48 -10.40 24.13
C ASP A 188 -0.04 -11.16 22.86
N THR A 189 -0.32 -10.59 21.68
CA THR A 189 0.12 -11.17 20.40
C THR A 189 1.65 -11.22 20.33
N LEU A 190 2.32 -10.12 20.65
CA LEU A 190 3.78 -10.06 20.60
C LEU A 190 4.42 -10.98 21.68
N GLN A 191 3.87 -11.02 22.88
CA GLN A 191 4.33 -11.92 23.93
C GLN A 191 4.19 -13.38 23.52
N SER A 192 3.03 -13.75 22.96
CA SER A 192 2.77 -15.10 22.46
C SER A 192 3.71 -15.45 21.29
N ALA A 193 3.94 -14.52 20.39
CA ALA A 193 4.84 -14.70 19.25
C ALA A 193 6.30 -14.95 19.70
N LYS A 194 6.79 -14.21 20.69
CA LYS A 194 8.13 -14.43 21.28
C LYS A 194 8.21 -15.83 21.94
N ALA A 195 7.18 -16.20 22.71
CA ALA A 195 7.15 -17.51 23.37
C ALA A 195 7.12 -18.70 22.39
N GLN A 196 6.55 -18.50 21.19
CA GLN A 196 6.46 -19.51 20.12
C GLN A 196 7.64 -19.47 19.15
N ASN A 197 8.59 -18.56 19.33
CA ASN A 197 9.66 -18.28 18.36
C ASN A 197 9.07 -18.06 16.95
N ALA A 198 8.09 -17.18 16.84
CA ALA A 198 7.51 -16.79 15.57
C ALA A 198 8.48 -15.90 14.78
N ASP A 199 8.48 -16.02 13.44
CA ASP A 199 9.28 -15.18 12.56
C ASP A 199 8.56 -13.87 12.23
N VAL A 200 7.22 -13.90 12.13
CA VAL A 200 6.39 -12.79 11.68
C VAL A 200 5.15 -12.63 12.54
N VAL A 201 4.83 -11.40 12.89
CA VAL A 201 3.56 -11.01 13.51
C VAL A 201 2.83 -10.04 12.61
N ILE A 202 1.53 -10.27 12.38
CA ILE A 202 0.68 -9.34 11.63
C ILE A 202 -0.49 -8.94 12.53
N ILE A 203 -0.61 -7.63 12.79
CA ILE A 203 -1.66 -7.06 13.65
C ILE A 203 -2.71 -6.37 12.77
N ASP A 204 -3.97 -6.86 12.83
CA ASP A 204 -5.12 -6.16 12.24
C ASP A 204 -5.60 -5.04 13.16
N THR A 205 -5.87 -3.86 12.64
CA THR A 205 -6.34 -2.72 13.43
C THR A 205 -7.70 -2.22 12.95
N ALA A 206 -8.41 -1.48 13.82
CA ALA A 206 -9.65 -0.82 13.45
C ALA A 206 -9.46 0.20 12.31
N GLY A 207 -10.51 0.44 11.53
CA GLY A 207 -10.49 1.36 10.38
C GLY A 207 -11.61 2.39 10.41
N ARG A 208 -12.08 2.83 11.58
CA ARG A 208 -13.22 3.74 11.76
C ARG A 208 -12.82 5.21 11.60
N LEU A 209 -12.59 5.66 10.38
CA LEU A 209 -12.12 7.01 10.09
C LEU A 209 -13.11 8.13 10.45
N HIS A 210 -14.41 7.82 10.58
CA HIS A 210 -15.43 8.81 11.01
C HIS A 210 -15.17 9.39 12.42
N ASN A 211 -14.39 8.69 13.26
CA ASN A 211 -13.87 9.21 14.53
C ASN A 211 -12.34 9.28 14.47
N LYS A 212 -11.85 10.14 13.59
CA LYS A 212 -10.43 10.27 13.24
C LYS A 212 -9.51 10.39 14.46
N VAL A 213 -9.84 11.30 15.39
CA VAL A 213 -8.97 11.57 16.55
C VAL A 213 -8.82 10.32 17.43
N ASN A 214 -9.92 9.62 17.69
CA ASN A 214 -9.89 8.41 18.52
C ASN A 214 -9.11 7.28 17.81
N LEU A 215 -9.32 7.09 16.52
CA LEU A 215 -8.57 6.08 15.74
C LEU A 215 -7.07 6.38 15.76
N MET A 216 -6.67 7.63 15.58
CA MET A 216 -5.26 8.02 15.59
C MET A 216 -4.61 7.82 16.95
N ASN A 217 -5.32 8.17 18.05
CA ASN A 217 -4.88 7.90 19.41
C ASN A 217 -4.74 6.40 19.68
N GLU A 218 -5.69 5.60 19.19
CA GLU A 218 -5.66 4.14 19.30
C GLU A 218 -4.45 3.53 18.58
N LEU A 219 -4.20 3.91 17.32
CA LEU A 219 -3.04 3.44 16.56
C LEU A 219 -1.72 3.83 17.22
N SER A 220 -1.63 5.05 17.73
CA SER A 220 -0.47 5.53 18.50
C SER A 220 -0.27 4.72 19.78
N LYS A 221 -1.35 4.38 20.49
CA LYS A 221 -1.31 3.55 21.69
C LYS A 221 -0.83 2.14 21.38
N ILE A 222 -1.37 1.51 20.32
CA ILE A 222 -0.95 0.19 19.84
C ILE A 222 0.55 0.20 19.53
N LYS A 223 1.04 1.16 18.73
CA LYS A 223 2.45 1.32 18.39
C LYS A 223 3.34 1.45 19.65
N ASN A 224 2.94 2.28 20.60
CA ASN A 224 3.70 2.50 21.83
C ASN A 224 3.76 1.24 22.71
N VAL A 225 2.70 0.43 22.73
CA VAL A 225 2.66 -0.81 23.50
C VAL A 225 3.51 -1.89 22.81
N MET A 226 3.52 -1.97 21.47
CA MET A 226 4.40 -2.88 20.74
C MET A 226 5.87 -2.65 21.07
N LYS A 227 6.30 -1.36 21.14
CA LYS A 227 7.68 -0.97 21.50
C LYS A 227 8.11 -1.43 22.89
N LYS A 228 7.17 -1.65 23.82
CA LYS A 228 7.48 -2.18 25.15
C LYS A 228 7.84 -3.66 25.14
N VAL A 229 7.38 -4.41 24.12
CA VAL A 229 7.67 -5.85 23.97
C VAL A 229 8.86 -6.06 23.04
N ILE A 230 8.89 -5.33 21.92
CA ILE A 230 9.95 -5.37 20.91
C ILE A 230 10.32 -3.91 20.60
N PRO A 231 11.51 -3.44 20.98
CA PRO A 231 11.87 -2.01 20.95
C PRO A 231 11.68 -1.32 19.59
N ASN A 232 11.89 -2.06 18.49
CA ASN A 232 11.79 -1.54 17.13
C ASN A 232 10.42 -1.79 16.48
N ALA A 233 9.46 -2.43 17.18
CA ALA A 233 8.14 -2.71 16.64
C ALA A 233 7.22 -1.45 16.65
N PRO A 234 6.28 -1.35 15.69
CA PRO A 234 6.19 -2.17 14.49
C PRO A 234 7.32 -1.85 13.52
N HIS A 235 7.89 -2.87 12.86
CA HIS A 235 8.91 -2.71 11.83
C HIS A 235 8.31 -2.18 10.54
N GLU A 236 7.04 -2.55 10.28
CA GLU A 236 6.28 -2.10 9.14
C GLU A 236 4.89 -1.65 9.53
N ILE A 237 4.49 -0.48 9.04
CA ILE A 237 3.13 0.03 9.12
C ILE A 237 2.58 0.03 7.70
N LEU A 238 1.81 -1.03 7.40
CA LEU A 238 1.23 -1.28 6.09
C LEU A 238 -0.12 -0.57 5.96
N LEU A 239 -0.18 0.49 5.17
CA LEU A 239 -1.45 1.12 4.80
C LEU A 239 -2.11 0.32 3.67
N VAL A 240 -3.36 -0.09 3.89
CA VAL A 240 -4.19 -0.73 2.86
C VAL A 240 -5.20 0.29 2.36
N ILE A 241 -5.21 0.52 1.05
CA ILE A 241 -6.16 1.41 0.37
C ILE A 241 -6.91 0.68 -0.74
N ASP A 242 -8.08 1.20 -1.08
CA ASP A 242 -8.91 0.72 -2.19
C ASP A 242 -8.66 1.57 -3.44
N GLY A 243 -7.99 1.02 -4.44
CA GLY A 243 -7.66 1.71 -5.69
C GLY A 243 -8.88 2.13 -6.50
N SER A 244 -10.07 1.60 -6.21
CA SER A 244 -11.31 1.98 -6.90
C SER A 244 -11.91 3.30 -6.41
N THR A 245 -11.43 3.85 -5.28
CA THR A 245 -11.98 5.05 -4.65
C THR A 245 -11.35 6.36 -5.14
N GLY A 246 -10.33 6.30 -6.01
CA GLY A 246 -9.69 7.47 -6.62
C GLY A 246 -9.16 8.44 -5.56
N GLN A 247 -9.46 9.74 -5.69
CA GLN A 247 -8.98 10.79 -4.79
C GLN A 247 -9.31 10.56 -3.31
N ASN A 248 -10.37 9.81 -2.98
CA ASN A 248 -10.65 9.44 -1.58
C ASN A 248 -9.54 8.56 -0.99
N ALA A 249 -8.89 7.70 -1.79
CA ALA A 249 -7.75 6.91 -1.33
C ALA A 249 -6.56 7.82 -1.01
N PHE A 250 -6.32 8.86 -1.81
CA PHE A 250 -5.27 9.85 -1.54
C PHE A 250 -5.49 10.58 -0.22
N GLU A 251 -6.72 11.08 0.02
CA GLU A 251 -7.06 11.74 1.28
C GLU A 251 -6.91 10.81 2.49
N GLN A 252 -7.29 9.53 2.35
CA GLN A 252 -7.06 8.53 3.39
C GLN A 252 -5.57 8.34 3.66
N ALA A 253 -4.75 8.16 2.63
CA ALA A 253 -3.31 8.02 2.77
C ALA A 253 -2.70 9.21 3.50
N LYS A 254 -3.04 10.44 3.10
CA LYS A 254 -2.60 11.68 3.75
C LYS A 254 -2.99 11.74 5.23
N GLN A 255 -4.21 11.31 5.57
CA GLN A 255 -4.69 11.32 6.95
C GLN A 255 -3.96 10.29 7.82
N PHE A 256 -3.73 9.09 7.30
CA PHE A 256 -2.98 8.06 8.03
C PHE A 256 -1.50 8.42 8.18
N SER A 257 -0.86 9.04 7.15
CA SER A 257 0.54 9.50 7.23
C SER A 257 0.76 10.56 8.30
N GLN A 258 -0.24 11.41 8.55
CA GLN A 258 -0.18 12.39 9.65
C GLN A 258 -0.25 11.77 11.05
N ALA A 259 -0.76 10.56 11.14
CA ALA A 259 -1.05 9.89 12.40
C ALA A 259 -0.03 8.82 12.78
N THR A 260 0.60 8.22 11.79
CA THR A 260 1.56 7.15 12.00
C THR A 260 2.57 7.12 10.84
N ASP A 261 3.78 6.63 11.12
CA ASP A 261 4.87 6.57 10.15
C ASP A 261 4.64 5.38 9.18
N ILE A 262 3.77 5.60 8.18
CA ILE A 262 3.53 4.60 7.14
C ILE A 262 4.81 4.42 6.34
N ASN A 263 5.23 3.18 6.17
CA ASN A 263 6.41 2.81 5.38
C ASN A 263 6.13 1.71 4.35
N ALA A 264 4.89 1.23 4.26
CA ALA A 264 4.46 0.28 3.24
C ALA A 264 3.02 0.55 2.78
N LEU A 265 2.74 0.28 1.51
CA LEU A 265 1.44 0.50 0.87
C LEU A 265 0.95 -0.79 0.19
N ALA A 266 -0.30 -1.16 0.46
CA ALA A 266 -1.00 -2.21 -0.28
C ALA A 266 -2.24 -1.62 -0.96
N VAL A 267 -2.30 -1.75 -2.28
CA VAL A 267 -3.45 -1.27 -3.07
C VAL A 267 -4.30 -2.46 -3.48
N THR A 268 -5.57 -2.42 -3.13
CA THR A 268 -6.55 -3.46 -3.44
C THR A 268 -7.48 -3.04 -4.58
N LYS A 269 -8.20 -4.01 -5.15
CA LYS A 269 -9.26 -3.81 -6.16
C LYS A 269 -8.81 -3.10 -7.45
N LEU A 270 -7.52 -3.14 -7.78
CA LEU A 270 -6.98 -2.56 -9.00
C LEU A 270 -7.48 -3.24 -10.28
N ASP A 271 -7.80 -4.52 -10.20
CA ASP A 271 -8.33 -5.35 -11.27
C ASP A 271 -9.72 -4.91 -11.74
N GLY A 272 -10.46 -4.20 -10.90
CA GLY A 272 -11.82 -3.72 -11.16
C GLY A 272 -11.94 -2.27 -11.61
N THR A 273 -10.86 -1.49 -11.58
CA THR A 273 -10.94 -0.02 -11.73
C THR A 273 -10.16 0.53 -12.91
N ALA A 274 -10.66 1.63 -13.46
CA ALA A 274 -9.93 2.51 -14.40
C ALA A 274 -9.21 3.68 -13.67
N LYS A 275 -9.34 3.76 -12.34
CA LYS A 275 -8.86 4.87 -11.48
C LYS A 275 -7.50 4.62 -10.84
N GLY A 276 -6.70 3.73 -11.43
CA GLY A 276 -5.40 3.33 -10.88
C GLY A 276 -4.33 4.43 -10.80
N GLY A 277 -4.57 5.59 -11.42
CA GLY A 277 -3.66 6.74 -11.37
C GLY A 277 -3.39 7.26 -9.96
N VAL A 278 -4.33 7.05 -9.03
CA VAL A 278 -4.18 7.44 -7.62
C VAL A 278 -2.92 6.85 -6.97
N ILE A 279 -2.45 5.69 -7.43
CA ILE A 279 -1.22 5.06 -6.91
C ILE A 279 -0.01 5.97 -7.15
N ILE A 280 0.05 6.62 -8.32
CA ILE A 280 1.15 7.52 -8.69
C ILE A 280 1.17 8.73 -7.76
N GLY A 281 0.00 9.20 -7.34
CA GLY A 281 -0.12 10.35 -6.42
C GLY A 281 0.18 10.03 -4.96
N ILE A 282 0.01 8.77 -4.54
CA ILE A 282 0.20 8.34 -3.14
C ILE A 282 1.62 7.86 -2.89
N SER A 283 2.30 7.36 -3.90
CA SER A 283 3.70 6.94 -3.81
C SER A 283 4.60 8.14 -3.67
#